data_fb4c1eb16101dadf0d8ade0a458fca9c
#
_entry.id   fb4c1eb16101dadf0d8ade0a458fca9c
#
_cell.length_a   1.000
_cell.length_b   1.000
_cell.length_c   1.000
_cell.angle_alpha   90.00
_cell.angle_beta   90.00
_cell.angle_gamma   90.00
#
_symmetry.space_group_name_H-M   'P 1'
#
loop_
_entity.id
_entity.type
_entity.pdbx_description
1 polymer ?
#
loop_
_entity_poly.entity_id
_entity_poly.type
_entity_poly.pdbx_seq_one_letter_code
_entity_poly.pdbx_strand_id
1 'polypeptide(L)'
;MRSSAASDVYKRQGYELVSKTYDRNKWVRAQQACSEALQAALDAGYKLYNDLEFYKSNGLKENELPDIPGLAEPNSEEGLTFRKRVFLMRYAVTLEYASGNNEYIWVAMKNDDLYMTATLPNRVIQNNNGNWFSGYSGVAPTLYSVEHFYTQNGLLPKEDENFPDDSEWLKSAGIKGNTDVIKLNTLREPRFYAWFAFDGGEYGYKFANGKPLIIDFKDSQAQGYNPALFNRNCDVTGYLAQKYVRPNVRRTKANAWNVQIANKFYRPIIRLADLYLMLAECCAELEDKEGVYNNLNPVRERAGVEKLTDELCAKSSMSLRDWVRNERFVELWGEGQRYFDLRRWVIADDYLGEGKNEGLNAIEKLDPSFEEFNKRVLVNQPFRWNKRMYLMPIDYNEIIKNPQLVQAPGY
;
A
#
# COMPACT_ATOMS: atom_id res chain seq x y z
N MET A 1 -18.73 22.24 -3.80
CA MET A 1 -19.53 22.13 -5.02
C MET A 1 -19.00 21.09 -6.05
N ARG A 2 -18.51 19.92 -5.62
CA ARG A 2 -18.15 18.84 -6.57
C ARG A 2 -19.28 17.82 -6.81
N SER A 3 -20.48 18.05 -6.27
CA SER A 3 -21.61 17.13 -6.41
C SER A 3 -22.37 17.25 -7.74
N SER A 4 -22.19 18.31 -8.53
CA SER A 4 -23.03 18.54 -9.71
C SER A 4 -22.71 17.62 -10.89
N ALA A 5 -21.43 17.28 -11.11
CA ALA A 5 -21.06 16.38 -12.21
C ALA A 5 -21.44 14.92 -11.95
N ALA A 6 -21.37 14.47 -10.71
CA ALA A 6 -21.86 13.15 -10.30
C ALA A 6 -23.39 13.07 -10.33
N SER A 7 -24.05 14.20 -10.16
CA SER A 7 -25.51 14.26 -10.11
C SER A 7 -26.21 13.80 -11.39
N ASP A 8 -25.58 14.01 -12.53
CA ASP A 8 -26.17 13.63 -13.83
C ASP A 8 -26.06 12.10 -14.07
N VAL A 9 -25.05 11.47 -13.49
CA VAL A 9 -24.87 10.00 -13.55
C VAL A 9 -25.90 9.28 -12.66
N TYR A 10 -26.36 9.92 -11.60
CA TYR A 10 -27.26 9.30 -10.60
C TYR A 10 -28.75 9.51 -10.86
N LYS A 11 -29.11 10.14 -11.99
CA LYS A 11 -30.52 10.30 -12.39
C LYS A 11 -30.89 9.36 -13.52
N ARG A 12 -31.93 8.59 -13.33
CA ARG A 12 -32.61 7.88 -14.41
C ARG A 12 -34.11 8.10 -14.30
N GLN A 13 -34.74 8.54 -15.40
CA GLN A 13 -36.23 8.66 -15.51
C GLN A 13 -36.87 9.40 -14.34
N GLY A 14 -36.19 10.41 -13.79
CA GLY A 14 -36.74 11.19 -12.65
C GLY A 14 -36.48 10.59 -11.26
N TYR A 15 -35.91 9.38 -11.14
CA TYR A 15 -35.53 8.80 -9.86
C TYR A 15 -34.15 9.26 -9.43
N GLU A 16 -34.00 9.67 -8.20
CA GLU A 16 -32.75 9.98 -7.55
C GLU A 16 -32.17 8.68 -6.96
N LEU A 17 -31.08 8.17 -7.57
CA LEU A 17 -30.42 6.94 -7.08
C LEU A 17 -29.58 7.19 -5.84
N VAL A 18 -29.05 8.40 -5.68
CA VAL A 18 -28.23 8.83 -4.55
C VAL A 18 -28.63 10.24 -4.16
N SER A 19 -28.76 10.51 -2.86
CA SER A 19 -29.07 11.85 -2.36
C SER A 19 -27.97 12.84 -2.77
N LYS A 20 -28.37 13.97 -3.34
CA LYS A 20 -27.47 15.06 -3.77
C LYS A 20 -27.25 16.10 -2.68
N THR A 21 -28.05 16.06 -1.64
CA THR A 21 -28.03 17.03 -0.56
C THR A 21 -27.12 16.51 0.55
N TYR A 22 -26.17 17.36 0.97
CA TYR A 22 -25.41 17.08 2.17
C TYR A 22 -26.37 17.02 3.37
N ASP A 23 -26.23 15.97 4.15
CA ASP A 23 -27.02 15.75 5.36
C ASP A 23 -26.08 15.41 6.52
N ARG A 24 -25.83 16.38 7.38
CA ARG A 24 -24.96 16.22 8.55
C ARG A 24 -25.44 15.09 9.48
N ASN A 25 -26.73 14.84 9.55
CA ASN A 25 -27.27 13.78 10.42
C ASN A 25 -26.87 12.38 9.95
N LYS A 26 -26.61 12.18 8.66
CA LYS A 26 -26.07 10.91 8.16
C LYS A 26 -24.66 10.67 8.70
N TRP A 27 -23.84 11.71 8.77
CA TRP A 27 -22.49 11.62 9.35
C TRP A 27 -22.53 11.42 10.86
N VAL A 28 -23.43 12.06 11.59
CA VAL A 28 -23.64 11.82 13.02
C VAL A 28 -24.03 10.36 13.29
N ARG A 29 -24.96 9.80 12.52
CA ARG A 29 -25.32 8.38 12.65
C ARG A 29 -24.18 7.44 12.30
N ALA A 30 -23.39 7.79 11.26
CA ALA A 30 -22.20 7.02 10.88
C ALA A 30 -21.13 7.07 11.97
N GLN A 31 -20.87 8.24 12.56
CA GLN A 31 -19.93 8.41 13.67
C GLN A 31 -20.34 7.54 14.87
N GLN A 32 -21.62 7.56 15.24
CA GLN A 32 -22.13 6.72 16.33
C GLN A 32 -21.94 5.23 16.04
N ALA A 33 -22.33 4.77 14.85
CA ALA A 33 -22.18 3.36 14.46
C ALA A 33 -20.70 2.91 14.41
N CYS A 34 -19.81 3.76 13.89
CA CYS A 34 -18.38 3.48 13.87
C CYS A 34 -17.78 3.45 15.28
N SER A 35 -18.20 4.37 16.17
CA SER A 35 -17.79 4.39 17.57
C SER A 35 -18.24 3.13 18.31
N GLU A 36 -19.49 2.73 18.15
CA GLU A 36 -20.02 1.49 18.74
C GLU A 36 -19.29 0.25 18.23
N ALA A 37 -19.03 0.18 16.91
CA ALA A 37 -18.28 -0.94 16.32
C ALA A 37 -16.83 -1.00 16.80
N LEU A 38 -16.14 0.14 16.88
CA LEU A 38 -14.79 0.23 17.41
C LEU A 38 -14.75 -0.20 18.89
N GLN A 39 -15.65 0.32 19.71
CA GLN A 39 -15.72 -0.04 21.13
C GLN A 39 -15.98 -1.53 21.32
N ALA A 40 -16.95 -2.09 20.58
CA ALA A 40 -17.25 -3.52 20.64
C ALA A 40 -16.05 -4.39 20.24
N ALA A 41 -15.27 -3.97 19.25
CA ALA A 41 -14.06 -4.66 18.87
C ALA A 41 -12.98 -4.59 19.98
N LEU A 42 -12.79 -3.43 20.61
CA LEU A 42 -11.85 -3.26 21.71
C LEU A 42 -12.27 -4.09 22.94
N ASP A 43 -13.55 -4.10 23.29
CA ASP A 43 -14.11 -4.89 24.39
C ASP A 43 -13.96 -6.40 24.13
N ALA A 44 -14.00 -6.82 22.87
CA ALA A 44 -13.73 -8.20 22.46
C ALA A 44 -12.24 -8.58 22.46
N GLY A 45 -11.34 -7.64 22.80
CA GLY A 45 -9.89 -7.88 22.89
C GLY A 45 -9.12 -7.68 21.59
N TYR A 46 -9.76 -7.15 20.54
CA TYR A 46 -9.03 -6.74 19.34
C TYR A 46 -8.14 -5.53 19.65
N LYS A 47 -6.96 -5.49 19.05
CA LYS A 47 -6.00 -4.39 19.20
C LYS A 47 -5.16 -4.23 17.95
N LEU A 48 -4.67 -3.02 17.71
CA LEU A 48 -3.68 -2.79 16.66
C LEU A 48 -2.44 -3.62 16.95
N TYR A 49 -1.97 -4.36 15.93
CA TYR A 49 -0.80 -5.22 16.08
C TYR A 49 0.48 -4.39 16.23
N ASN A 50 1.09 -4.42 17.42
CA ASN A 50 2.20 -3.54 17.81
C ASN A 50 3.26 -4.24 18.67
N ASP A 51 3.61 -5.50 18.35
CA ASP A 51 4.66 -6.24 19.04
C ASP A 51 6.04 -5.98 18.39
N LEU A 52 6.77 -4.99 18.89
CA LEU A 52 8.11 -4.66 18.39
C LEU A 52 9.16 -5.75 18.66
N GLU A 53 8.90 -6.67 19.58
CA GLU A 53 9.80 -7.77 19.86
C GLU A 53 9.48 -9.04 19.05
N PHE A 54 8.48 -8.96 18.17
CA PHE A 54 8.05 -10.05 17.31
C PHE A 54 9.18 -10.65 16.45
N TYR A 55 10.21 -9.87 16.09
CA TYR A 55 11.38 -10.37 15.38
C TYR A 55 12.09 -11.50 16.12
N LYS A 56 12.13 -11.48 17.48
CA LYS A 56 12.71 -12.54 18.31
C LYS A 56 11.95 -13.85 18.17
N SER A 57 10.61 -13.78 18.10
CA SER A 57 9.76 -14.96 17.87
C SER A 57 10.00 -15.60 16.49
N ASN A 58 10.57 -14.85 15.55
CA ASN A 58 11.03 -15.35 14.25
C ASN A 58 12.49 -15.84 14.25
N GLY A 59 13.13 -15.90 15.40
CA GLY A 59 14.51 -16.35 15.54
C GLY A 59 15.54 -15.36 14.96
N LEU A 60 15.19 -14.08 14.86
CA LEU A 60 16.07 -13.03 14.36
C LEU A 60 16.79 -12.32 15.51
N LYS A 61 17.98 -11.82 15.19
CA LYS A 61 18.75 -10.91 16.04
C LYS A 61 18.59 -9.48 15.51
N GLU A 62 18.93 -8.49 16.32
CA GLU A 62 18.84 -7.07 15.94
C GLU A 62 19.66 -6.70 14.69
N ASN A 63 20.83 -7.32 14.51
CA ASN A 63 21.66 -7.11 13.33
C ASN A 63 21.10 -7.77 12.04
N GLU A 64 20.03 -8.57 12.17
CA GLU A 64 19.32 -9.19 11.04
C GLU A 64 18.00 -8.49 10.71
N LEU A 65 17.69 -7.39 11.41
CA LEU A 65 16.57 -6.50 11.08
C LEU A 65 16.81 -5.83 9.72
N PRO A 66 15.73 -5.38 9.03
CA PRO A 66 15.84 -4.78 7.70
C PRO A 66 16.90 -3.69 7.60
N ASP A 67 17.68 -3.70 6.54
CA ASP A 67 18.60 -2.62 6.21
C ASP A 67 17.83 -1.51 5.48
N ILE A 68 17.96 -0.27 5.97
CA ILE A 68 17.18 0.87 5.50
C ILE A 68 18.13 1.89 4.86
N PRO A 69 18.03 2.13 3.56
CA PRO A 69 18.88 3.07 2.87
C PRO A 69 18.79 4.49 3.45
N GLY A 70 19.92 5.05 3.85
CA GLY A 70 20.00 6.41 4.38
C GLY A 70 19.53 6.57 5.81
N LEU A 71 19.21 5.50 6.53
CA LEU A 71 18.94 5.58 7.96
C LEU A 71 20.21 5.97 8.71
N ALA A 72 20.21 7.16 9.30
CA ALA A 72 21.29 7.58 10.19
C ALA A 72 21.28 6.70 11.44
N GLU A 73 22.47 6.28 11.89
CA GLU A 73 22.63 5.51 13.14
C GLU A 73 21.69 4.29 13.27
N PRO A 74 21.74 3.32 12.33
CA PRO A 74 20.77 2.19 12.31
C PRO A 74 20.83 1.28 13.54
N ASN A 75 21.84 1.42 14.40
CA ASN A 75 22.04 0.65 15.63
C ASN A 75 21.82 1.50 16.90
N SER A 76 21.43 2.78 16.78
CA SER A 76 20.92 3.55 17.91
C SER A 76 19.58 2.99 18.40
N GLU A 77 19.10 3.42 19.53
CA GLU A 77 17.79 3.00 20.06
C GLU A 77 16.66 3.38 19.08
N GLU A 78 16.71 4.60 18.52
CA GLU A 78 15.76 5.08 17.53
C GLU A 78 15.87 4.29 16.21
N GLY A 79 17.10 4.07 15.72
CA GLY A 79 17.35 3.30 14.50
C GLY A 79 16.89 1.85 14.63
N LEU A 80 17.16 1.21 15.75
CA LEU A 80 16.66 -0.15 16.05
C LEU A 80 15.13 -0.17 16.14
N THR A 81 14.53 0.81 16.80
CA THR A 81 13.06 0.93 16.89
C THR A 81 12.44 1.09 15.50
N PHE A 82 13.02 1.94 14.66
CA PHE A 82 12.58 2.11 13.29
C PHE A 82 12.64 0.78 12.49
N ARG A 83 13.75 0.08 12.53
CA ARG A 83 13.96 -1.21 11.84
C ARG A 83 13.03 -2.30 12.37
N LYS A 84 12.79 -2.36 13.67
CA LYS A 84 11.77 -3.23 14.30
C LYS A 84 10.38 -2.91 13.78
N ARG A 85 10.06 -1.63 13.61
CA ARG A 85 8.78 -1.17 13.07
C ARG A 85 8.60 -1.58 11.61
N VAL A 86 9.62 -1.40 10.77
CA VAL A 86 9.58 -1.89 9.38
C VAL A 86 9.34 -3.40 9.34
N PHE A 87 10.04 -4.16 10.17
CA PHE A 87 9.85 -5.60 10.26
C PHE A 87 8.42 -5.97 10.69
N LEU A 88 7.90 -5.32 11.73
CA LEU A 88 6.54 -5.52 12.21
C LEU A 88 5.51 -5.26 11.10
N MET A 89 5.66 -4.14 10.39
CA MET A 89 4.71 -3.73 9.34
C MET A 89 4.70 -4.69 8.15
N ARG A 90 5.79 -5.40 7.85
CA ARG A 90 5.81 -6.49 6.85
C ARG A 90 4.87 -7.64 7.22
N TYR A 91 4.57 -7.83 8.51
CA TYR A 91 3.68 -8.87 9.01
C TYR A 91 2.26 -8.38 9.34
N ALA A 92 2.01 -7.08 9.35
CA ALA A 92 0.73 -6.51 9.80
C ALA A 92 -0.50 -7.11 9.12
N VAL A 93 -0.36 -7.50 7.84
CA VAL A 93 -1.44 -8.10 7.04
C VAL A 93 -1.17 -9.57 6.63
N THR A 94 -0.12 -10.19 7.14
CA THR A 94 0.27 -11.56 6.77
C THR A 94 0.41 -12.50 7.95
N LEU A 95 0.43 -11.99 9.19
CA LEU A 95 0.48 -12.79 10.40
C LEU A 95 -0.93 -13.22 10.80
N GLU A 96 -1.11 -14.49 11.05
CA GLU A 96 -2.41 -15.06 11.44
C GLU A 96 -2.78 -14.68 12.89
N TYR A 97 -4.09 -14.71 13.18
CA TYR A 97 -4.61 -14.52 14.53
C TYR A 97 -3.99 -15.49 15.54
N ALA A 98 -3.89 -16.77 15.17
CA ALA A 98 -3.28 -17.79 16.00
C ALA A 98 -1.80 -17.54 16.34
N SER A 99 -1.15 -16.65 15.59
CA SER A 99 0.24 -16.23 15.81
C SER A 99 0.34 -14.87 16.55
N GLY A 100 -0.77 -14.39 17.12
CA GLY A 100 -0.82 -13.18 17.96
C GLY A 100 -1.29 -11.90 17.27
N ASN A 101 -1.72 -11.96 15.99
CA ASN A 101 -2.28 -10.79 15.31
C ASN A 101 -3.77 -10.62 15.64
N ASN A 102 -4.05 -9.91 16.71
CA ASN A 102 -5.42 -9.63 17.17
C ASN A 102 -6.05 -8.42 16.47
N GLU A 103 -5.54 -8.01 15.32
CA GLU A 103 -6.09 -6.89 14.57
C GLU A 103 -7.18 -7.32 13.57
N TYR A 104 -7.19 -8.61 13.17
CA TYR A 104 -8.13 -9.13 12.19
C TYR A 104 -9.51 -9.38 12.79
N ILE A 105 -10.53 -8.68 12.29
CA ILE A 105 -11.93 -8.86 12.67
C ILE A 105 -12.60 -9.86 11.73
N TRP A 106 -12.39 -9.70 10.43
CA TRP A 106 -12.94 -10.60 9.42
C TRP A 106 -11.92 -10.83 8.30
N VAL A 107 -11.77 -12.09 7.90
CA VAL A 107 -10.80 -12.52 6.88
C VAL A 107 -11.48 -13.31 5.76
N ALA A 108 -10.90 -13.25 4.57
CA ALA A 108 -11.26 -14.14 3.48
C ALA A 108 -10.79 -15.56 3.79
N MET A 109 -11.71 -16.53 3.79
CA MET A 109 -11.40 -17.93 4.11
C MET A 109 -10.64 -18.68 3.01
N LYS A 110 -10.45 -18.04 1.86
CA LYS A 110 -9.70 -18.59 0.74
C LYS A 110 -8.23 -18.19 0.83
N ASN A 111 -7.34 -19.17 0.69
CA ASN A 111 -5.91 -18.91 0.60
C ASN A 111 -5.57 -18.06 -0.63
N ASP A 112 -4.75 -17.02 -0.45
CA ASP A 112 -4.41 -16.04 -1.49
C ASP A 112 -2.97 -16.20 -2.04
N ASP A 113 -2.55 -17.47 -2.26
CA ASP A 113 -1.23 -17.78 -2.80
C ASP A 113 -0.98 -17.16 -4.17
N LEU A 114 -2.04 -17.00 -4.98
CA LEU A 114 -1.92 -16.38 -6.30
C LEU A 114 -1.51 -14.92 -6.20
N TYR A 115 -2.10 -14.18 -5.25
CA TYR A 115 -1.71 -12.78 -5.03
C TYR A 115 -0.24 -12.65 -4.61
N MET A 116 0.20 -13.51 -3.69
CA MET A 116 1.61 -13.54 -3.27
C MET A 116 2.53 -13.87 -4.47
N THR A 117 2.17 -14.86 -5.29
CA THR A 117 2.96 -15.21 -6.49
C THR A 117 2.98 -14.07 -7.51
N ALA A 118 1.85 -13.38 -7.68
CA ALA A 118 1.78 -12.21 -8.57
C ALA A 118 2.65 -11.04 -8.08
N THR A 119 2.81 -10.92 -6.78
CA THR A 119 3.57 -9.82 -6.14
C THR A 119 5.07 -10.09 -6.08
N LEU A 120 5.48 -11.37 -5.94
CA LEU A 120 6.89 -11.72 -5.87
C LEU A 120 7.66 -11.27 -7.12
N PRO A 121 8.93 -10.80 -6.95
CA PRO A 121 9.76 -10.45 -8.10
C PRO A 121 10.04 -11.67 -8.99
N ASN A 122 10.36 -11.40 -10.23
CA ASN A 122 10.90 -12.44 -11.11
C ASN A 122 12.37 -12.75 -10.75
N ARG A 123 12.87 -13.87 -11.23
CA ARG A 123 14.31 -14.28 -11.09
C ARG A 123 14.87 -14.15 -9.67
N VAL A 124 14.09 -14.60 -8.68
CA VAL A 124 14.49 -14.52 -7.26
C VAL A 124 15.60 -15.50 -6.95
N ILE A 125 15.53 -16.73 -7.45
CA ILE A 125 16.51 -17.79 -7.21
C ILE A 125 16.54 -18.77 -8.38
N GLN A 126 17.73 -19.24 -8.75
CA GLN A 126 17.94 -20.26 -9.76
C GLN A 126 18.09 -21.64 -9.11
N ASN A 127 17.38 -22.64 -9.61
CA ASN A 127 17.54 -24.01 -9.14
C ASN A 127 18.80 -24.69 -9.75
N ASN A 128 19.10 -25.93 -9.32
CA ASN A 128 20.27 -26.66 -9.78
C ASN A 128 20.25 -27.00 -11.29
N ASN A 129 19.08 -26.95 -11.93
CA ASN A 129 18.91 -27.21 -13.37
C ASN A 129 18.94 -25.92 -14.21
N GLY A 130 19.30 -24.80 -13.63
CA GLY A 130 19.32 -23.50 -14.32
C GLY A 130 17.95 -22.80 -14.45
N ASN A 131 16.86 -23.40 -13.95
CA ASN A 131 15.54 -22.79 -13.99
C ASN A 131 15.37 -21.78 -12.86
N TRP A 132 14.84 -20.60 -13.20
CA TRP A 132 14.54 -19.56 -12.23
C TRP A 132 13.26 -19.87 -11.44
N PHE A 133 13.33 -19.69 -10.12
CA PHE A 133 12.14 -19.39 -9.35
C PHE A 133 11.80 -17.93 -9.54
N SER A 134 10.60 -17.68 -9.99
CA SER A 134 10.12 -16.32 -10.29
C SER A 134 8.69 -16.16 -9.83
N GLY A 135 8.41 -14.99 -9.25
CA GLY A 135 7.08 -14.43 -9.21
C GLY A 135 6.74 -13.74 -10.54
N TYR A 136 5.65 -13.01 -10.56
CA TYR A 136 5.17 -12.37 -11.78
C TYR A 136 5.49 -10.88 -11.85
N SER A 137 6.06 -10.27 -10.81
CA SER A 137 6.28 -8.81 -10.70
C SER A 137 5.02 -7.99 -11.08
N GLY A 138 3.85 -8.55 -10.81
CA GLY A 138 2.57 -8.08 -11.40
C GLY A 138 1.85 -7.01 -10.58
N VAL A 139 2.37 -6.64 -9.39
CA VAL A 139 1.78 -5.59 -8.53
C VAL A 139 2.80 -4.48 -8.36
N ALA A 140 2.78 -3.56 -9.29
CA ALA A 140 3.72 -2.46 -9.41
C ALA A 140 3.09 -1.13 -8.92
N PRO A 141 3.51 -0.59 -7.79
CA PRO A 141 3.07 0.73 -7.31
C PRO A 141 3.43 1.83 -8.29
N THR A 142 2.53 2.78 -8.50
CA THR A 142 2.83 3.99 -9.27
C THR A 142 3.55 5.02 -8.42
N LEU A 143 4.21 6.00 -9.04
CA LEU A 143 4.83 7.14 -8.34
C LEU A 143 3.81 7.89 -7.48
N TYR A 144 2.55 7.97 -7.91
CA TYR A 144 1.48 8.50 -7.06
C TYR A 144 1.44 7.82 -5.69
N SER A 145 1.49 6.49 -5.65
CA SER A 145 1.51 5.75 -4.37
C SER A 145 2.77 6.06 -3.56
N VAL A 146 3.93 6.06 -4.22
CA VAL A 146 5.23 6.33 -3.60
C VAL A 146 5.26 7.73 -2.96
N GLU A 147 4.74 8.74 -3.63
CA GLU A 147 4.76 10.14 -3.21
C GLU A 147 3.75 10.46 -2.10
N HIS A 148 2.75 9.59 -1.86
CA HIS A 148 1.73 9.79 -0.82
C HIS A 148 2.03 9.07 0.49
N PHE A 149 3.02 8.19 0.54
CA PHE A 149 3.57 7.72 1.81
C PHE A 149 4.37 8.85 2.45
N TYR A 150 4.35 8.91 3.77
CA TYR A 150 4.97 10.02 4.49
C TYR A 150 6.50 9.90 4.52
N THR A 151 7.14 11.01 4.82
CA THR A 151 8.52 11.06 5.28
C THR A 151 8.62 10.57 6.73
N GLN A 152 9.85 10.41 7.22
CA GLN A 152 10.09 10.12 8.64
C GLN A 152 9.54 11.20 9.59
N ASN A 153 9.31 12.42 9.09
CA ASN A 153 8.74 13.54 9.84
C ASN A 153 7.19 13.55 9.80
N GLY A 154 6.55 12.54 9.20
CA GLY A 154 5.10 12.39 9.15
C GLY A 154 4.38 13.34 8.18
N LEU A 155 5.10 14.01 7.28
CA LEU A 155 4.60 14.89 6.23
C LEU A 155 4.66 14.21 4.86
N LEU A 156 3.93 14.72 3.88
CA LEU A 156 4.15 14.33 2.49
C LEU A 156 5.53 14.82 2.01
N PRO A 157 6.23 14.07 1.15
CA PRO A 157 7.55 14.47 0.63
C PRO A 157 7.60 15.91 0.09
N LYS A 158 6.53 16.34 -0.57
CA LYS A 158 6.45 17.68 -1.16
C LYS A 158 6.22 18.80 -0.14
N GLU A 159 5.77 18.47 1.07
CA GLU A 159 5.44 19.42 2.13
C GLU A 159 6.48 19.44 3.27
N ASP A 160 7.40 18.50 3.26
CA ASP A 160 8.44 18.39 4.28
C ASP A 160 9.69 19.20 3.86
N GLU A 161 9.92 20.32 4.50
CA GLU A 161 11.08 21.19 4.25
C GLU A 161 12.44 20.51 4.48
N ASN A 162 12.46 19.41 5.27
CA ASN A 162 13.66 18.61 5.53
C ASN A 162 13.83 17.45 4.53
N PHE A 163 12.91 17.30 3.59
CA PHE A 163 13.00 16.32 2.53
C PHE A 163 13.58 16.97 1.26
N PRO A 164 14.32 16.27 0.41
CA PRO A 164 14.83 16.83 -0.84
C PRO A 164 13.73 17.46 -1.69
N ASP A 165 14.06 18.57 -2.36
CA ASP A 165 13.19 19.20 -3.37
C ASP A 165 12.79 18.22 -4.47
N ASP A 166 11.62 18.37 -5.06
CA ASP A 166 11.07 17.43 -6.05
C ASP A 166 11.93 17.28 -7.32
N SER A 167 12.67 18.31 -7.69
CA SER A 167 13.66 18.28 -8.77
C SER A 167 14.88 17.38 -8.46
N GLU A 168 15.06 17.00 -7.20
CA GLU A 168 16.15 16.16 -6.71
C GLU A 168 15.71 14.69 -6.47
N TRP A 169 14.42 14.41 -6.42
CA TRP A 169 13.90 13.11 -5.98
C TRP A 169 14.48 11.91 -6.73
N LEU A 170 14.64 12.03 -8.03
CA LEU A 170 15.10 10.94 -8.90
C LEU A 170 16.63 10.91 -9.06
N LYS A 171 17.36 11.78 -8.36
CA LYS A 171 18.84 11.78 -8.33
C LYS A 171 19.36 10.83 -7.27
N SER A 172 20.60 10.39 -7.45
CA SER A 172 21.31 9.54 -6.50
C SER A 172 21.33 10.14 -5.10
N ALA A 173 21.06 9.30 -4.11
CA ALA A 173 21.25 9.64 -2.70
C ALA A 173 22.69 9.49 -2.24
N GLY A 174 23.61 9.00 -3.08
CA GLY A 174 25.01 8.76 -2.73
C GLY A 174 25.21 7.57 -1.80
N ILE A 175 24.20 6.73 -1.63
CA ILE A 175 24.24 5.55 -0.78
C ILE A 175 24.81 4.40 -1.60
N LYS A 176 26.04 4.01 -1.29
CA LYS A 176 26.71 2.92 -1.99
C LYS A 176 26.29 1.57 -1.41
N GLY A 177 25.55 0.83 -2.22
CA GLY A 177 25.20 -0.57 -2.03
C GLY A 177 25.52 -1.33 -3.32
N ASN A 178 24.82 -2.43 -3.60
CA ASN A 178 24.92 -3.13 -4.88
C ASN A 178 24.38 -2.26 -6.03
N THR A 179 23.42 -1.37 -5.72
CA THR A 179 22.88 -0.36 -6.63
C THR A 179 22.68 0.95 -5.87
N ASP A 180 22.80 2.08 -6.57
CA ASP A 180 22.58 3.39 -5.98
C ASP A 180 21.06 3.66 -5.85
N VAL A 181 20.67 4.24 -4.73
CA VAL A 181 19.28 4.53 -4.38
C VAL A 181 18.95 5.99 -4.69
N ILE A 182 17.75 6.27 -5.20
CA ILE A 182 17.29 7.64 -5.42
C ILE A 182 16.87 8.31 -4.12
N LYS A 183 16.98 9.65 -4.05
CA LYS A 183 16.63 10.44 -2.85
C LYS A 183 15.19 10.24 -2.41
N LEU A 184 14.25 10.05 -3.35
CA LEU A 184 12.83 9.79 -3.06
C LEU A 184 12.62 8.55 -2.17
N ASN A 185 13.54 7.59 -2.20
CA ASN A 185 13.45 6.33 -1.45
C ASN A 185 14.18 6.37 -0.10
N THR A 186 14.66 7.53 0.32
CA THR A 186 15.32 7.74 1.63
C THR A 186 14.44 8.58 2.55
N LEU A 187 14.73 8.59 3.85
CA LEU A 187 14.03 9.41 4.84
C LEU A 187 12.50 9.22 4.86
N ARG A 188 12.04 7.99 4.57
CA ARG A 188 10.61 7.66 4.51
C ARG A 188 10.16 6.97 5.79
N GLU A 189 8.84 6.92 5.98
CA GLU A 189 8.20 6.21 7.09
C GLU A 189 8.38 4.68 7.03
N PRO A 190 8.17 3.94 8.14
CA PRO A 190 8.38 2.50 8.18
C PRO A 190 7.53 1.70 7.19
N ARG A 191 6.26 2.09 6.94
CA ARG A 191 5.38 1.38 5.98
C ARG A 191 5.90 1.45 4.55
N PHE A 192 6.58 2.53 4.16
CA PHE A 192 7.21 2.63 2.86
C PHE A 192 8.19 1.46 2.64
N TYR A 193 9.15 1.28 3.55
CA TYR A 193 10.14 0.21 3.48
C TYR A 193 9.56 -1.19 3.73
N ALA A 194 8.43 -1.25 4.42
CA ALA A 194 7.75 -2.52 4.67
C ALA A 194 6.96 -3.02 3.45
N TRP A 195 6.38 -2.09 2.67
CA TRP A 195 5.38 -2.44 1.65
C TRP A 195 5.80 -2.18 0.22
N PHE A 196 6.85 -1.41 -0.01
CA PHE A 196 7.43 -1.19 -1.33
C PHE A 196 8.82 -1.80 -1.44
N ALA A 197 9.05 -2.45 -2.58
CA ALA A 197 10.37 -2.79 -3.05
C ALA A 197 10.77 -1.78 -4.14
N PHE A 198 12.02 -1.39 -4.16
CA PHE A 198 12.59 -0.44 -5.09
C PHE A 198 14.05 -0.82 -5.38
N ASP A 199 14.60 -0.28 -6.43
CA ASP A 199 15.97 -0.54 -6.85
C ASP A 199 16.98 -0.19 -5.75
N GLY A 200 17.86 -1.13 -5.39
CA GLY A 200 18.80 -1.01 -4.28
C GLY A 200 18.21 -1.27 -2.89
N GLY A 201 16.89 -1.45 -2.77
CA GLY A 201 16.23 -1.74 -1.50
C GLY A 201 16.18 -3.23 -1.16
N GLU A 202 16.10 -3.53 0.14
CA GLU A 202 15.92 -4.89 0.63
C GLU A 202 14.49 -5.38 0.43
N TYR A 203 14.32 -6.47 -0.31
CA TYR A 203 13.08 -7.22 -0.33
C TYR A 203 12.99 -8.10 0.91
N GLY A 204 11.90 -8.01 1.66
CA GLY A 204 11.72 -8.69 2.94
C GLY A 204 11.63 -10.21 2.87
N TYR A 205 12.42 -10.82 2.03
CA TYR A 205 12.42 -12.22 1.70
C TYR A 205 13.81 -12.79 1.95
N LYS A 206 13.93 -13.79 2.83
CA LYS A 206 15.22 -14.43 3.10
C LYS A 206 15.38 -15.72 2.30
N PHE A 207 16.49 -15.81 1.57
CA PHE A 207 16.91 -17.05 0.94
C PHE A 207 17.39 -18.09 1.95
N ALA A 208 17.60 -19.33 1.48
CA ALA A 208 18.15 -20.41 2.29
C ALA A 208 19.48 -20.06 2.98
N ASN A 209 20.26 -19.15 2.40
CA ASN A 209 21.50 -18.64 2.97
C ASN A 209 21.27 -17.56 4.08
N GLY A 210 20.02 -17.23 4.40
CA GLY A 210 19.67 -16.25 5.43
C GLY A 210 19.85 -14.79 5.03
N LYS A 211 20.27 -14.49 3.79
CA LYS A 211 20.43 -13.13 3.29
C LYS A 211 19.14 -12.63 2.64
N PRO A 212 18.81 -11.34 2.79
CA PRO A 212 17.72 -10.73 2.05
C PRO A 212 18.04 -10.64 0.57
N LEU A 213 17.01 -10.48 -0.27
CA LEU A 213 17.18 -10.11 -1.66
C LEU A 213 17.33 -8.59 -1.74
N ILE A 214 18.41 -8.12 -2.36
CA ILE A 214 18.52 -6.73 -2.79
C ILE A 214 17.98 -6.66 -4.21
N ILE A 215 17.01 -5.77 -4.42
CA ILE A 215 16.39 -5.59 -5.73
C ILE A 215 17.34 -4.86 -6.67
N ASP A 216 17.46 -5.37 -7.87
CA ASP A 216 18.15 -4.70 -8.97
C ASP A 216 17.29 -4.72 -10.23
N PHE A 217 16.53 -3.65 -10.43
CA PHE A 217 15.65 -3.49 -11.59
C PHE A 217 16.39 -2.99 -12.84
N LYS A 218 17.66 -2.60 -12.71
CA LYS A 218 18.49 -2.18 -13.84
C LYS A 218 19.25 -3.35 -14.48
N ASP A 219 19.48 -4.43 -13.74
CA ASP A 219 20.15 -5.61 -14.26
C ASP A 219 19.14 -6.58 -14.91
N SER A 220 19.25 -6.76 -16.22
CA SER A 220 18.44 -7.68 -17.00
C SER A 220 18.63 -9.17 -16.65
N GLN A 221 19.68 -9.52 -15.93
CA GLN A 221 19.93 -10.87 -15.39
C GLN A 221 19.42 -11.02 -13.95
N ALA A 222 19.12 -9.92 -13.27
CA ALA A 222 18.48 -9.88 -11.95
C ALA A 222 16.96 -9.67 -12.08
N GLN A 223 16.37 -8.61 -11.54
CA GLN A 223 14.93 -8.32 -11.58
C GLN A 223 14.54 -7.37 -12.71
N GLY A 224 15.51 -6.84 -13.46
CA GLY A 224 15.31 -5.89 -14.54
C GLY A 224 14.55 -6.44 -15.74
N TYR A 225 14.17 -5.54 -16.62
CA TYR A 225 13.46 -5.85 -17.85
C TYR A 225 14.30 -6.75 -18.75
N ASN A 226 13.72 -7.88 -19.18
CA ASN A 226 14.33 -8.79 -20.13
C ASN A 226 13.25 -9.55 -20.93
N PRO A 227 12.81 -9.03 -22.09
CA PRO A 227 11.74 -9.63 -22.87
C PRO A 227 12.12 -11.00 -23.47
N ALA A 228 13.42 -11.30 -23.60
CA ALA A 228 13.87 -12.60 -24.08
C ALA A 228 13.67 -13.71 -23.07
N LEU A 229 13.74 -13.40 -21.79
CA LEU A 229 13.53 -14.35 -20.69
C LEU A 229 12.08 -14.34 -20.18
N PHE A 230 11.48 -13.14 -20.04
CA PHE A 230 10.13 -12.96 -19.50
C PHE A 230 9.42 -11.77 -20.16
N ASN A 231 8.72 -12.03 -21.23
CA ASN A 231 8.06 -11.00 -22.03
C ASN A 231 6.86 -10.30 -21.34
N ARG A 232 6.44 -10.75 -20.16
CA ARG A 232 5.28 -10.21 -19.44
C ARG A 232 5.41 -10.20 -17.90
N ASN A 233 6.43 -10.82 -17.36
CA ASN A 233 6.63 -10.93 -15.91
C ASN A 233 7.78 -10.01 -15.48
N CYS A 234 7.66 -8.73 -15.79
CA CYS A 234 8.62 -7.70 -15.38
C CYS A 234 7.90 -6.58 -14.65
N ASP A 235 8.62 -5.91 -13.79
CA ASP A 235 8.16 -4.66 -13.18
C ASP A 235 8.06 -3.57 -14.24
N VAL A 236 7.00 -2.76 -14.18
CA VAL A 236 6.72 -1.71 -15.18
C VAL A 236 6.78 -0.30 -14.61
N THR A 237 7.02 -0.14 -13.32
CA THR A 237 7.04 1.17 -12.66
C THR A 237 8.34 1.49 -11.94
N GLY A 238 9.28 0.54 -11.83
CA GLY A 238 10.47 0.66 -11.00
C GLY A 238 10.22 0.44 -9.51
N TYR A 239 9.02 0.00 -9.15
CA TYR A 239 8.61 -0.34 -7.80
C TYR A 239 7.76 -1.62 -7.79
N LEU A 240 7.90 -2.42 -6.76
CA LEU A 240 7.12 -3.63 -6.58
C LEU A 240 6.50 -3.67 -5.18
N ALA A 241 5.29 -4.21 -5.08
CA ALA A 241 4.66 -4.39 -3.79
C ALA A 241 5.35 -5.48 -2.97
N GLN A 242 5.48 -5.25 -1.66
CA GLN A 242 5.87 -6.27 -0.67
C GLN A 242 4.73 -6.63 0.27
N LYS A 243 3.74 -5.75 0.42
CA LYS A 243 2.56 -6.03 1.24
C LYS A 243 1.92 -7.34 0.78
N TYR A 244 1.48 -8.18 1.69
CA TYR A 244 1.00 -9.55 1.44
C TYR A 244 2.05 -10.59 1.03
N VAL A 245 3.33 -10.26 0.97
CA VAL A 245 4.39 -11.26 0.85
C VAL A 245 4.93 -11.58 2.24
N ARG A 246 4.80 -12.84 2.66
CA ARG A 246 5.32 -13.26 3.97
C ARG A 246 6.83 -13.15 4.03
N PRO A 247 7.41 -12.38 4.95
CA PRO A 247 8.86 -12.20 5.02
C PRO A 247 9.62 -13.47 5.45
N ASN A 248 8.96 -14.40 6.11
CA ASN A 248 9.57 -15.66 6.60
C ASN A 248 9.47 -16.83 5.62
N VAL A 249 8.92 -16.63 4.43
CA VAL A 249 8.92 -17.67 3.40
C VAL A 249 10.34 -17.89 2.93
N ARG A 250 10.90 -19.05 3.22
CA ARG A 250 12.24 -19.46 2.78
C ARG A 250 12.12 -20.37 1.57
N ARG A 251 13.00 -20.15 0.59
CA ARG A 251 13.10 -21.02 -0.58
C ARG A 251 14.52 -21.51 -0.73
N THR A 252 14.65 -22.78 -1.02
CA THR A 252 15.94 -23.40 -1.34
C THR A 252 16.05 -23.56 -2.86
N LYS A 253 17.27 -23.57 -3.40
CA LYS A 253 17.51 -23.86 -4.82
C LYS A 253 16.88 -25.18 -5.27
N ALA A 254 16.85 -26.19 -4.41
CA ALA A 254 16.35 -27.51 -4.75
C ALA A 254 14.83 -27.58 -4.90
N ASN A 255 14.08 -26.71 -4.19
CA ASN A 255 12.63 -26.73 -4.11
C ASN A 255 12.03 -25.36 -4.38
N ALA A 256 12.48 -24.70 -5.45
CA ALA A 256 12.10 -23.32 -5.77
C ALA A 256 10.58 -23.10 -5.88
N TRP A 257 9.82 -24.12 -6.26
CA TRP A 257 8.37 -24.07 -6.37
C TRP A 257 7.62 -24.62 -5.15
N ASN A 258 8.30 -25.41 -4.33
CA ASN A 258 7.72 -25.88 -3.07
C ASN A 258 7.86 -24.80 -2.01
N VAL A 259 7.06 -23.76 -2.14
CA VAL A 259 6.67 -23.01 -0.97
C VAL A 259 5.81 -23.95 -0.17
N GLN A 260 6.39 -24.62 0.77
CA GLN A 260 5.61 -25.05 1.91
C GLN A 260 5.23 -23.77 2.64
N ILE A 261 4.17 -23.15 2.15
CA ILE A 261 3.40 -22.22 2.94
C ILE A 261 2.75 -23.12 3.97
N ALA A 262 3.52 -23.40 5.03
CA ALA A 262 3.09 -24.28 6.10
C ALA A 262 1.78 -23.82 6.71
N ASN A 263 1.48 -22.54 6.55
CA ASN A 263 0.30 -21.88 7.09
C ASN A 263 -0.43 -21.16 5.96
N LYS A 264 -1.71 -21.42 5.85
CA LYS A 264 -2.60 -20.72 4.93
C LYS A 264 -2.60 -19.23 5.27
N PHE A 265 -2.53 -18.40 4.24
CA PHE A 265 -2.63 -16.96 4.37
C PHE A 265 -4.05 -16.53 4.03
N TYR A 266 -4.70 -15.86 4.96
CA TYR A 266 -6.03 -15.31 4.80
C TYR A 266 -5.92 -13.78 4.75
N ARG A 267 -6.38 -13.20 3.65
CA ARG A 267 -6.37 -11.74 3.52
C ARG A 267 -7.43 -11.12 4.43
N PRO A 268 -7.08 -10.12 5.26
CA PRO A 268 -8.07 -9.39 6.04
C PRO A 268 -9.04 -8.65 5.12
N ILE A 269 -10.33 -8.75 5.43
CA ILE A 269 -11.41 -7.97 4.81
C ILE A 269 -11.72 -6.76 5.68
N ILE A 270 -11.80 -6.97 6.99
CA ILE A 270 -11.97 -5.94 8.00
C ILE A 270 -10.94 -6.16 9.10
N ARG A 271 -10.19 -5.12 9.42
CA ARG A 271 -9.25 -5.09 10.54
C ARG A 271 -9.43 -3.82 11.36
N LEU A 272 -8.95 -3.82 12.59
CA LEU A 272 -9.22 -2.76 13.55
C LEU A 272 -8.79 -1.37 13.06
N ALA A 273 -7.67 -1.28 12.32
CA ALA A 273 -7.24 -0.01 11.73
C ALA A 273 -8.29 0.61 10.80
N ASP A 274 -9.07 -0.22 10.06
CA ASP A 274 -10.13 0.31 9.21
C ASP A 274 -11.26 0.94 10.03
N LEU A 275 -11.63 0.35 11.19
CA LEU A 275 -12.63 0.93 12.10
C LEU A 275 -12.17 2.29 12.65
N TYR A 276 -10.91 2.39 13.10
CA TYR A 276 -10.32 3.67 13.51
C TYR A 276 -10.41 4.72 12.40
N LEU A 277 -10.02 4.36 11.19
CA LEU A 277 -9.99 5.28 10.06
C LEU A 277 -11.40 5.66 9.56
N MET A 278 -12.39 4.77 9.66
CA MET A 278 -13.79 5.11 9.39
C MET A 278 -14.34 6.12 10.41
N LEU A 279 -14.02 5.93 11.69
CA LEU A 279 -14.45 6.88 12.73
C LEU A 279 -13.74 8.23 12.57
N ALA A 280 -12.43 8.24 12.28
CA ALA A 280 -11.68 9.46 11.97
C ALA A 280 -12.29 10.22 10.79
N GLU A 281 -12.75 9.52 9.75
CA GLU A 281 -13.42 10.15 8.60
C GLU A 281 -14.74 10.81 9.00
N CYS A 282 -15.57 10.13 9.80
CA CYS A 282 -16.80 10.72 10.31
C CYS A 282 -16.51 11.98 11.13
N CYS A 283 -15.49 11.95 11.99
CA CYS A 283 -15.07 13.12 12.78
C CYS A 283 -14.62 14.28 11.86
N ALA A 284 -13.83 13.99 10.83
CA ALA A 284 -13.37 15.01 9.88
C ALA A 284 -14.53 15.66 9.11
N GLU A 285 -15.53 14.88 8.69
CA GLU A 285 -16.72 15.40 8.00
C GLU A 285 -17.67 16.18 8.93
N LEU A 286 -17.54 15.99 10.24
CA LEU A 286 -18.27 16.72 11.27
C LEU A 286 -17.48 17.89 11.86
N GLU A 287 -16.24 18.13 11.38
CA GLU A 287 -15.33 19.17 11.86
C GLU A 287 -14.89 18.95 13.33
N ASP A 288 -14.94 17.70 13.79
CA ASP A 288 -14.48 17.27 15.12
C ASP A 288 -12.98 16.97 15.07
N LYS A 289 -12.16 18.01 15.27
CA LYS A 289 -10.69 17.91 15.22
C LYS A 289 -10.15 16.93 16.25
N GLU A 290 -10.64 17.00 17.48
CA GLU A 290 -10.18 16.13 18.57
C GLU A 290 -10.53 14.67 18.28
N GLY A 291 -11.73 14.41 17.77
CA GLY A 291 -12.13 13.09 17.30
C GLY A 291 -11.25 12.56 16.18
N VAL A 292 -10.80 13.42 15.25
CA VAL A 292 -9.82 13.02 14.24
C VAL A 292 -8.51 12.58 14.89
N TYR A 293 -7.93 13.38 15.78
CA TYR A 293 -6.66 13.06 16.44
C TYR A 293 -6.75 11.76 17.25
N ASN A 294 -7.82 11.58 18.02
CA ASN A 294 -8.03 10.41 18.85
C ASN A 294 -8.16 9.10 18.05
N ASN A 295 -8.61 9.17 16.81
CA ASN A 295 -8.82 7.98 15.98
C ASN A 295 -7.75 7.79 14.89
N LEU A 296 -7.09 8.84 14.44
CA LEU A 296 -6.01 8.74 13.46
C LEU A 296 -4.67 8.37 14.12
N ASN A 297 -4.36 9.00 15.25
CA ASN A 297 -3.08 8.85 15.92
C ASN A 297 -2.75 7.42 16.37
N PRO A 298 -3.67 6.60 16.88
CA PRO A 298 -3.34 5.20 17.19
C PRO A 298 -2.79 4.42 15.99
N VAL A 299 -3.31 4.68 14.78
CA VAL A 299 -2.85 4.03 13.54
C VAL A 299 -1.46 4.56 13.15
N ARG A 300 -1.24 5.89 13.22
CA ARG A 300 0.04 6.53 12.93
C ARG A 300 1.13 6.07 13.88
N GLU A 301 0.87 6.07 15.19
CA GLU A 301 1.82 5.61 16.22
C GLU A 301 2.20 4.15 16.03
N ARG A 302 1.21 3.27 15.78
CA ARG A 302 1.47 1.87 15.48
C ARG A 302 2.39 1.72 14.26
N ALA A 303 2.20 2.55 13.24
CA ALA A 303 3.04 2.55 12.04
C ALA A 303 4.42 3.19 12.26
N GLY A 304 4.64 3.85 13.40
CA GLY A 304 5.88 4.59 13.68
C GLY A 304 5.96 5.92 12.94
N VAL A 305 4.82 6.54 12.71
CA VAL A 305 4.68 7.86 12.07
C VAL A 305 4.32 8.88 13.12
N GLU A 306 4.85 10.10 12.98
CA GLU A 306 4.58 11.21 13.88
C GLU A 306 3.08 11.44 14.06
N LYS A 307 2.66 11.73 15.31
CA LYS A 307 1.25 12.04 15.63
C LYS A 307 0.78 13.26 14.88
N LEU A 308 -0.46 13.23 14.42
CA LEU A 308 -1.13 14.43 13.94
C LEU A 308 -1.41 15.36 15.12
N THR A 309 -0.87 16.57 15.05
CA THR A 309 -1.03 17.65 16.03
C THR A 309 -1.29 18.97 15.30
N ASP A 310 -1.65 20.03 16.03
CA ASP A 310 -1.83 21.35 15.43
C ASP A 310 -0.52 21.86 14.79
N GLU A 311 0.62 21.55 15.41
CA GLU A 311 1.95 21.94 14.89
C GLU A 311 2.28 21.19 13.60
N LEU A 312 1.97 19.90 13.52
CA LEU A 312 2.19 19.14 12.30
C LEU A 312 1.23 19.58 11.18
N CYS A 313 -0.05 19.79 11.52
CA CYS A 313 -1.04 20.31 10.57
C CYS A 313 -0.63 21.68 10.00
N ALA A 314 -0.03 22.55 10.80
CA ALA A 314 0.42 23.87 10.36
C ALA A 314 1.57 23.83 9.32
N LYS A 315 2.29 22.70 9.22
CA LYS A 315 3.35 22.48 8.23
C LYS A 315 2.85 21.92 6.91
N SER A 316 1.56 21.64 6.78
CA SER A 316 0.95 21.01 5.61
C SER A 316 -0.21 21.84 5.09
N SER A 317 -0.45 21.77 3.79
CA SER A 317 -1.63 22.36 3.14
C SER A 317 -2.89 21.49 3.28
N MET A 318 -2.76 20.28 3.82
CA MET A 318 -3.85 19.32 3.95
C MET A 318 -4.88 19.76 5.00
N SER A 319 -6.16 19.74 4.63
CA SER A 319 -7.26 19.82 5.59
C SER A 319 -7.31 18.53 6.46
N LEU A 320 -8.06 18.56 7.58
CA LEU A 320 -8.27 17.36 8.38
C LEU A 320 -8.86 16.19 7.56
N ARG A 321 -9.73 16.50 6.61
CA ARG A 321 -10.29 15.50 5.67
C ARG A 321 -9.19 14.90 4.78
N ASP A 322 -8.27 15.71 4.29
CA ASP A 322 -7.18 15.24 3.44
C ASP A 322 -6.20 14.37 4.23
N TRP A 323 -5.89 14.75 5.48
CA TRP A 323 -5.10 13.92 6.39
C TRP A 323 -5.72 12.54 6.60
N VAL A 324 -7.01 12.46 6.89
CA VAL A 324 -7.71 11.18 7.07
C VAL A 324 -7.73 10.38 5.77
N ARG A 325 -8.02 11.01 4.65
CA ARG A 325 -8.05 10.35 3.33
C ARG A 325 -6.68 9.82 2.92
N ASN A 326 -5.61 10.57 3.21
CA ASN A 326 -4.26 10.11 2.93
C ASN A 326 -3.85 8.97 3.88
N GLU A 327 -4.15 9.07 5.17
CA GLU A 327 -3.87 7.98 6.12
C GLU A 327 -4.61 6.70 5.73
N ARG A 328 -5.89 6.79 5.32
CA ARG A 328 -6.62 5.64 4.77
C ARG A 328 -5.93 5.07 3.53
N PHE A 329 -5.48 5.93 2.63
CA PHE A 329 -4.78 5.49 1.43
C PHE A 329 -3.49 4.75 1.77
N VAL A 330 -2.66 5.29 2.66
CA VAL A 330 -1.38 4.70 3.06
C VAL A 330 -1.60 3.41 3.86
N GLU A 331 -2.39 3.47 4.92
CA GLU A 331 -2.58 2.33 5.81
C GLU A 331 -3.26 1.13 5.12
N LEU A 332 -4.27 1.41 4.30
CA LEU A 332 -5.04 0.39 3.59
C LEU A 332 -4.54 0.16 2.15
N TRP A 333 -3.33 0.66 1.83
CA TRP A 333 -2.74 0.48 0.51
C TRP A 333 -2.69 -1.00 0.13
N GLY A 334 -3.14 -1.34 -1.10
CA GLY A 334 -3.18 -2.72 -1.59
C GLY A 334 -4.30 -3.60 -1.01
N GLU A 335 -5.13 -3.10 -0.08
CA GLU A 335 -6.24 -3.86 0.53
C GLU A 335 -7.57 -3.76 -0.23
N GLY A 336 -7.58 -3.12 -1.39
CA GLY A 336 -8.76 -2.98 -2.24
C GLY A 336 -9.69 -1.83 -1.89
N GLN A 337 -9.41 -1.06 -0.83
CA GLN A 337 -10.28 0.01 -0.35
C GLN A 337 -10.25 1.25 -1.25
N ARG A 338 -9.09 1.62 -1.80
CA ARG A 338 -8.88 2.87 -2.55
C ARG A 338 -9.89 3.09 -3.68
N TYR A 339 -10.18 2.06 -4.47
CA TYR A 339 -11.13 2.15 -5.58
C TYR A 339 -12.53 2.55 -5.11
N PHE A 340 -12.99 1.98 -4.00
CA PHE A 340 -14.29 2.30 -3.42
C PHE A 340 -14.27 3.69 -2.76
N ASP A 341 -13.19 4.06 -2.09
CA ASP A 341 -13.02 5.38 -1.47
C ASP A 341 -13.09 6.50 -2.52
N LEU A 342 -12.35 6.38 -3.62
CA LEU A 342 -12.39 7.36 -4.71
C LEU A 342 -13.79 7.52 -5.31
N ARG A 343 -14.54 6.44 -5.40
CA ARG A 343 -15.91 6.46 -5.93
C ARG A 343 -16.89 7.10 -4.95
N ARG A 344 -16.87 6.72 -3.67
CA ARG A 344 -17.77 7.30 -2.68
C ARG A 344 -17.48 8.76 -2.34
N TRP A 345 -16.21 9.18 -2.46
CA TRP A 345 -15.82 10.59 -2.36
C TRP A 345 -16.08 11.40 -3.64
N VAL A 346 -16.45 10.73 -4.72
CA VAL A 346 -16.73 11.33 -6.03
C VAL A 346 -15.51 12.11 -6.58
N ILE A 347 -14.34 11.52 -6.44
CA ILE A 347 -13.05 12.08 -6.93
C ILE A 347 -12.32 11.10 -7.86
N ALA A 348 -12.97 10.04 -8.31
CA ALA A 348 -12.32 9.02 -9.14
C ALA A 348 -11.84 9.59 -10.49
N ASP A 349 -12.53 10.59 -11.03
CA ASP A 349 -12.11 11.28 -12.28
C ASP A 349 -10.72 11.94 -12.16
N ASP A 350 -10.33 12.34 -10.95
CA ASP A 350 -9.05 13.02 -10.71
C ASP A 350 -7.88 12.02 -10.66
N TYR A 351 -8.15 10.76 -10.31
CA TYR A 351 -7.11 9.76 -9.98
C TYR A 351 -7.07 8.54 -10.90
N LEU A 352 -8.19 8.20 -11.52
CA LEU A 352 -8.30 7.01 -12.36
C LEU A 352 -8.35 7.38 -13.85
N GLY A 353 -7.87 6.48 -14.67
CA GLY A 353 -7.96 6.62 -16.12
C GLY A 353 -6.62 6.70 -16.83
N GLU A 354 -6.70 6.84 -18.11
CA GLU A 354 -5.54 6.91 -19.01
C GLU A 354 -4.72 8.18 -18.73
N GLY A 355 -3.39 8.06 -18.74
CA GLY A 355 -2.47 9.17 -18.48
C GLY A 355 -2.35 9.61 -17.03
N LYS A 356 -2.93 8.86 -16.09
CA LYS A 356 -2.88 9.19 -14.65
C LYS A 356 -1.78 8.45 -13.89
N ASN A 357 -1.21 7.41 -14.46
CA ASN A 357 -0.21 6.60 -13.78
C ASN A 357 1.19 6.88 -14.32
N GLU A 358 2.07 7.22 -13.42
CA GLU A 358 3.48 7.43 -13.67
C GLU A 358 4.31 6.40 -12.92
N GLY A 359 5.46 6.08 -13.47
CA GLY A 359 6.49 5.22 -12.89
C GLY A 359 7.87 5.70 -13.27
N LEU A 360 8.88 4.93 -12.91
CA LEU A 360 10.24 5.05 -13.45
C LEU A 360 10.32 4.33 -14.80
N ASN A 361 11.33 4.63 -15.58
CA ASN A 361 11.53 4.10 -16.94
C ASN A 361 12.08 2.66 -16.92
N ALA A 362 11.29 1.73 -16.40
CA ALA A 362 11.71 0.36 -16.07
C ALA A 362 11.77 -0.60 -17.27
N ILE A 363 11.07 -0.30 -18.39
CA ILE A 363 10.87 -1.27 -19.50
C ILE A 363 11.30 -0.75 -20.89
N GLU A 364 11.97 0.37 -20.98
CA GLU A 364 12.37 0.94 -22.27
C GLU A 364 13.50 0.16 -22.93
N LYS A 365 14.49 -0.25 -22.13
CA LYS A 365 15.66 -0.98 -22.64
C LYS A 365 16.26 -1.94 -21.62
N LEU A 366 17.14 -2.82 -22.11
CA LEU A 366 17.97 -3.71 -21.29
C LEU A 366 19.09 -2.89 -20.62
N ASP A 367 19.41 -3.24 -19.38
CA ASP A 367 20.56 -2.72 -18.64
C ASP A 367 20.70 -1.19 -18.74
N PRO A 368 19.63 -0.42 -18.38
CA PRO A 368 19.68 1.03 -18.44
C PRO A 368 20.69 1.60 -17.45
N SER A 369 21.29 2.75 -17.75
CA SER A 369 22.07 3.51 -16.76
C SER A 369 21.16 3.99 -15.63
N PHE A 370 21.77 4.45 -14.53
CA PHE A 370 21.04 5.03 -13.41
C PHE A 370 20.10 6.16 -13.86
N GLU A 371 20.58 7.08 -14.68
CA GLU A 371 19.83 8.24 -15.17
C GLU A 371 18.74 7.86 -16.17
N GLU A 372 18.96 6.82 -16.96
CA GLU A 372 17.96 6.32 -17.91
C GLU A 372 16.81 5.63 -17.20
N PHE A 373 17.10 4.82 -16.19
CA PHE A 373 16.09 4.13 -15.39
C PHE A 373 15.28 5.10 -14.53
N ASN A 374 15.95 6.02 -13.85
CA ASN A 374 15.31 6.93 -12.88
C ASN A 374 14.72 8.18 -13.58
N LYS A 375 13.99 7.97 -14.67
CA LYS A 375 13.17 9.00 -15.33
C LYS A 375 11.71 8.74 -15.08
N ARG A 376 10.95 9.81 -14.82
CA ARG A 376 9.49 9.74 -14.72
C ARG A 376 8.90 9.52 -16.10
N VAL A 377 8.08 8.50 -16.25
CA VAL A 377 7.38 8.15 -17.49
C VAL A 377 5.92 7.81 -17.22
N LEU A 378 5.07 8.01 -18.22
CA LEU A 378 3.71 7.48 -18.15
C LEU A 378 3.73 5.97 -18.34
N VAL A 379 3.10 5.26 -17.41
CA VAL A 379 2.95 3.81 -17.49
C VAL A 379 1.72 3.49 -18.31
N ASN A 380 1.91 2.69 -19.36
CA ASN A 380 0.78 2.19 -20.15
C ASN A 380 -0.05 1.23 -19.29
N GLN A 381 -1.33 1.55 -19.12
CA GLN A 381 -2.28 0.67 -18.48
C GLN A 381 -3.57 0.59 -19.30
N PRO A 382 -4.18 -0.60 -19.40
CA PRO A 382 -5.40 -0.79 -20.18
C PRO A 382 -6.66 -0.27 -19.50
N PHE A 383 -6.57 0.14 -18.23
CA PHE A 383 -7.74 0.59 -17.46
C PHE A 383 -8.20 1.96 -17.94
N ARG A 384 -9.47 2.05 -18.30
CA ARG A 384 -10.10 3.30 -18.72
C ARG A 384 -11.23 3.64 -17.76
N TRP A 385 -11.11 4.78 -17.12
CA TRP A 385 -12.17 5.30 -16.26
C TRP A 385 -13.26 5.98 -17.09
N ASN A 386 -14.52 5.73 -16.72
CA ASN A 386 -15.68 6.43 -17.25
C ASN A 386 -16.62 6.79 -16.11
N LYS A 387 -17.29 7.94 -16.17
CA LYS A 387 -18.20 8.41 -15.13
C LYS A 387 -19.31 7.42 -14.74
N ARG A 388 -19.80 6.59 -15.68
CA ARG A 388 -20.74 5.53 -15.35
C ARG A 388 -20.22 4.56 -14.30
N MET A 389 -18.90 4.42 -14.18
CA MET A 389 -18.23 3.51 -13.23
C MET A 389 -18.30 3.96 -11.78
N TYR A 390 -18.85 5.14 -11.49
CA TYR A 390 -19.27 5.49 -10.12
C TYR A 390 -20.35 4.53 -9.61
N LEU A 391 -21.18 3.98 -10.50
CA LEU A 391 -22.13 2.93 -10.19
C LEU A 391 -21.60 1.58 -10.68
N MET A 392 -22.07 0.50 -10.07
CA MET A 392 -21.78 -0.85 -10.55
C MET A 392 -22.88 -1.30 -11.51
N PRO A 393 -22.56 -1.97 -12.61
CA PRO A 393 -23.56 -2.59 -13.46
C PRO A 393 -24.19 -3.77 -12.73
N ILE A 394 -25.47 -4.00 -13.00
CA ILE A 394 -26.13 -5.27 -12.69
C ILE A 394 -25.75 -6.27 -13.77
N ASP A 395 -25.40 -7.50 -13.38
CA ASP A 395 -25.11 -8.56 -14.35
C ASP A 395 -26.28 -8.75 -15.32
N TYR A 396 -26.00 -8.87 -16.60
CA TYR A 396 -27.02 -8.96 -17.63
C TYR A 396 -27.93 -10.18 -17.45
N ASN A 397 -27.38 -11.31 -16.98
CA ASN A 397 -28.17 -12.50 -16.73
C ASN A 397 -29.16 -12.30 -15.57
N GLU A 398 -28.83 -11.46 -14.60
CA GLU A 398 -29.78 -11.14 -13.50
C GLU A 398 -30.94 -10.26 -13.99
N ILE A 399 -30.69 -9.35 -14.94
CA ILE A 399 -31.74 -8.54 -15.57
C ILE A 399 -32.68 -9.43 -16.40
N ILE A 400 -32.14 -10.43 -17.12
CA ILE A 400 -32.97 -11.40 -17.88
C ILE A 400 -33.84 -12.20 -16.92
N LYS A 401 -33.34 -12.65 -15.79
CA LYS A 401 -34.10 -13.41 -14.79
C LYS A 401 -35.18 -12.58 -14.09
N ASN A 402 -34.93 -11.30 -13.89
CA ASN A 402 -35.87 -10.40 -13.25
C ASN A 402 -36.06 -9.10 -14.06
N PRO A 403 -37.10 -9.03 -14.91
CA PRO A 403 -37.38 -7.86 -15.75
C PRO A 403 -37.71 -6.57 -14.99
N GLN A 404 -37.92 -6.64 -13.67
CA GLN A 404 -38.11 -5.45 -12.83
C GLN A 404 -36.79 -4.76 -12.47
N LEU A 405 -35.64 -5.44 -12.65
CA LEU A 405 -34.35 -4.84 -12.45
C LEU A 405 -34.05 -3.81 -13.55
N VAL A 406 -33.62 -2.66 -13.10
CA VAL A 406 -33.25 -1.54 -13.98
C VAL A 406 -31.74 -1.33 -13.93
N GLN A 407 -31.09 -1.45 -15.10
CA GLN A 407 -29.65 -1.27 -15.21
C GLN A 407 -29.20 0.12 -14.76
N ALA A 408 -27.98 0.19 -14.18
CA ALA A 408 -27.37 1.46 -13.85
C ALA A 408 -27.19 2.34 -15.11
N PRO A 409 -27.30 3.69 -14.98
CA PRO A 409 -27.16 4.59 -16.10
C PRO A 409 -25.83 4.43 -16.83
N GLY A 410 -25.89 4.33 -18.16
CA GLY A 410 -24.69 4.22 -19.02
C GLY A 410 -24.18 2.80 -19.28
N TYR A 411 -24.91 1.77 -18.76
CA TYR A 411 -24.63 0.36 -19.03
C TYR A 411 -25.71 -0.29 -19.86
#